data_ce77578ceae8f05e89a457afbefded32
#
_entry.id   ce77578ceae8f05e89a457afbefded32
#
_cell.length_a   1.000
_cell.length_b   1.000
_cell.length_c   1.000
_cell.angle_alpha   90.00
_cell.angle_beta   90.00
_cell.angle_gamma   90.00
#
_symmetry.space_group_name_H-M   'P 1'
#
loop_
_entity.id
_entity.type
_entity.pdbx_description
1 polymer ?
#
loop_
_entity_poly.entity_id
_entity_poly.type
_entity_poly.pdbx_seq_one_letter_code
_entity_poly.pdbx_strand_id
1 'polypeptide(L)'
;MLFRSGCFMSLDRKINRIQFLSGNSLKVIAVLTMLIDHLCKIVLQWLLSNYWGAMADNGQMSWERFREIDYFIRFDLQSIGTIAFPLFCFLLAEGFQHTRSKKRYIGLMLAFALISEVPFDIGFFSAYSRMEDTFPFYLKYQNVFFTLFLGLLTLVCLERFSCKSDLPVDRIKSAVLQVLSVVLFSGIAEGIHCDYGMQGILFISAFYICRNHRIYQV
;
A
#
# COMPACT_ATOMS: atom_id res chain seq x y z
N MET A 1 -27.43 23.17 20.15
CA MET A 1 -26.41 22.57 19.27
C MET A 1 -25.09 22.23 20.02
N LEU A 2 -25.16 21.93 21.34
CA LEU A 2 -24.02 21.77 22.28
C LEU A 2 -23.84 20.35 22.83
N PHE A 3 -24.68 19.38 22.43
CA PHE A 3 -24.64 18.01 22.98
C PHE A 3 -23.81 17.00 22.16
N ARG A 4 -23.32 17.39 20.96
CA ARG A 4 -22.55 16.47 20.10
C ARG A 4 -21.04 16.44 20.34
N SER A 5 -20.47 17.50 20.95
CA SER A 5 -19.02 17.59 21.15
C SER A 5 -18.50 16.79 22.35
N GLY A 6 -19.28 16.63 23.40
CA GLY A 6 -18.87 15.95 24.62
C GLY A 6 -18.72 14.42 24.47
N CYS A 7 -19.59 13.78 23.69
CA CYS A 7 -19.55 12.34 23.46
C CYS A 7 -18.35 11.95 22.57
N PHE A 8 -18.05 12.73 21.54
CA PHE A 8 -16.89 12.52 20.66
C PHE A 8 -15.55 12.66 21.40
N MET A 9 -15.41 13.71 22.25
CA MET A 9 -14.20 13.89 23.07
C MET A 9 -13.99 12.79 24.11
N SER A 10 -15.05 12.14 24.59
CA SER A 10 -14.94 11.03 25.55
C SER A 10 -14.54 9.72 24.87
N LEU A 11 -14.99 9.50 23.62
CA LEU A 11 -14.56 8.37 22.78
C LEU A 11 -13.09 8.50 22.37
N ASP A 12 -12.65 9.68 21.92
CA ASP A 12 -11.25 9.94 21.58
C ASP A 12 -10.31 9.70 22.76
N ARG A 13 -10.72 10.08 23.99
CA ARG A 13 -9.96 9.78 25.21
C ARG A 13 -9.92 8.29 25.56
N LYS A 14 -10.98 7.53 25.30
CA LYS A 14 -11.01 6.08 25.49
C LYS A 14 -10.13 5.36 24.49
N ILE A 15 -10.15 5.76 23.22
CA ILE A 15 -9.35 5.16 22.14
C ILE A 15 -7.86 5.43 22.33
N ASN A 16 -7.48 6.64 22.79
CA ASN A 16 -6.08 6.95 23.16
C ASN A 16 -5.54 6.08 24.32
N ARG A 17 -6.40 5.48 25.15
CA ARG A 17 -6.01 4.48 26.16
C ARG A 17 -5.81 3.06 25.60
N ILE A 18 -6.29 2.78 24.38
CA ILE A 18 -6.23 1.44 23.73
C ILE A 18 -5.10 1.40 22.67
N GLN A 19 -4.15 2.33 22.69
CA GLN A 19 -2.99 2.25 21.79
C GLN A 19 -2.03 1.14 22.25
N PHE A 20 -2.33 -0.11 21.88
CA PHE A 20 -1.48 -1.27 22.17
C PHE A 20 -0.23 -1.33 21.28
N LEU A 21 -0.23 -0.63 20.14
CA LEU A 21 0.85 -0.72 19.16
C LEU A 21 1.57 0.61 19.03
N SER A 22 2.89 0.58 19.22
CA SER A 22 3.75 1.73 18.91
C SER A 22 3.93 1.84 17.38
N GLY A 23 4.27 3.05 16.88
CA GLY A 23 4.59 3.22 15.46
C GLY A 23 5.72 2.30 14.98
N ASN A 24 6.65 1.91 15.87
CA ASN A 24 7.69 0.94 15.54
C ASN A 24 7.14 -0.49 15.44
N SER A 25 6.21 -0.87 16.32
CA SER A 25 5.55 -2.18 16.22
C SER A 25 4.75 -2.31 14.92
N LEU A 26 4.04 -1.26 14.51
CA LEU A 26 3.32 -1.24 13.22
C LEU A 26 4.25 -1.40 12.01
N LYS A 27 5.44 -0.78 12.05
CA LYS A 27 6.46 -0.95 10.99
C LYS A 27 6.94 -2.39 10.91
N VAL A 28 7.21 -3.02 12.05
CA VAL A 28 7.66 -4.42 12.11
C VAL A 28 6.56 -5.34 11.56
N ILE A 29 5.31 -5.14 11.97
CA ILE A 29 4.16 -5.92 11.46
C ILE A 29 4.03 -5.74 9.94
N ALA A 30 4.08 -4.49 9.44
CA ALA A 30 3.99 -4.22 8.01
C ALA A 30 5.11 -4.91 7.21
N VAL A 31 6.35 -4.91 7.72
CA VAL A 31 7.47 -5.59 7.06
C VAL A 31 7.32 -7.11 7.09
N LEU A 32 6.89 -7.68 8.23
CA LEU A 32 6.68 -9.12 8.34
C LEU A 32 5.54 -9.61 7.45
N THR A 33 4.41 -8.91 7.42
CA THR A 33 3.28 -9.24 6.53
C THR A 33 3.65 -9.09 5.06
N MET A 34 4.44 -8.07 4.70
CA MET A 34 4.98 -7.91 3.35
C MET A 34 5.92 -9.07 2.97
N LEU A 35 6.78 -9.51 3.89
CA LEU A 35 7.66 -10.66 3.66
C LEU A 35 6.85 -11.94 3.39
N ILE A 36 5.80 -12.18 4.17
CA ILE A 36 4.88 -13.32 3.97
C ILE A 36 4.24 -13.23 2.57
N ASP A 37 3.73 -12.06 2.18
CA ASP A 37 3.12 -11.85 0.85
C ASP A 37 4.09 -12.22 -0.28
N HIS A 38 5.32 -11.72 -0.22
CA HIS A 38 6.33 -11.99 -1.25
C HIS A 38 6.77 -13.46 -1.25
N LEU A 39 6.95 -14.09 -0.09
CA LEU A 39 7.24 -15.52 -0.01
C LEU A 39 6.11 -16.34 -0.63
N CYS A 40 4.85 -16.01 -0.36
CA CYS A 40 3.71 -16.70 -0.96
C CYS A 40 3.68 -16.54 -2.48
N LYS A 41 3.83 -15.31 -2.98
CA LYS A 41 3.71 -15.00 -4.41
C LYS A 41 4.89 -15.49 -5.25
N ILE A 42 6.10 -15.47 -4.71
CA ILE A 42 7.32 -15.81 -5.45
C ILE A 42 7.72 -17.26 -5.20
N VAL A 43 7.98 -17.61 -3.94
CA VAL A 43 8.58 -18.91 -3.60
C VAL A 43 7.55 -20.02 -3.54
N LEU A 44 6.48 -19.84 -2.75
CA LEU A 44 5.48 -20.90 -2.55
C LEU A 44 4.68 -21.17 -3.81
N GLN A 45 4.39 -20.14 -4.61
CA GLN A 45 3.69 -20.31 -5.87
C GLN A 45 4.57 -21.02 -6.93
N TRP A 46 5.87 -20.75 -6.94
CA TRP A 46 6.82 -21.51 -7.76
C TRP A 46 6.89 -22.98 -7.34
N LEU A 47 6.95 -23.25 -6.03
CA LEU A 47 6.92 -24.62 -5.49
C LEU A 47 5.63 -25.36 -5.82
N LEU A 48 4.47 -24.67 -5.73
CA LEU A 48 3.18 -25.23 -6.13
C LEU A 48 3.20 -25.68 -7.58
N SER A 49 3.68 -24.83 -8.47
CA SER A 49 3.63 -25.08 -9.92
C SER A 49 4.64 -26.12 -10.38
N ASN A 50 5.87 -26.11 -9.84
CA ASN A 50 6.96 -26.90 -10.37
C ASN A 50 7.26 -28.17 -9.55
N TYR A 51 7.01 -28.17 -8.26
CA TYR A 51 7.35 -29.30 -7.40
C TYR A 51 6.11 -30.09 -6.95
N TRP A 52 5.19 -29.47 -6.28
CA TRP A 52 3.99 -30.16 -5.76
C TRP A 52 3.01 -30.55 -6.87
N GLY A 53 2.88 -29.74 -7.92
CA GLY A 53 2.12 -30.10 -9.11
C GLY A 53 2.68 -31.35 -9.78
N ALA A 54 3.99 -31.40 -10.01
CA ALA A 54 4.65 -32.57 -10.57
C ALA A 54 4.51 -33.83 -9.69
N MET A 55 4.54 -33.68 -8.37
CA MET A 55 4.27 -34.82 -7.44
C MET A 55 2.84 -35.33 -7.55
N ALA A 56 1.86 -34.47 -7.76
CA ALA A 56 0.47 -34.86 -7.97
C ALA A 56 0.27 -35.56 -9.33
N ASP A 57 0.89 -35.03 -10.38
CA ASP A 57 0.87 -35.65 -11.71
C ASP A 57 1.51 -37.06 -11.76
N ASN A 58 2.61 -37.25 -11.01
CA ASN A 58 3.32 -38.52 -10.92
C ASN A 58 2.72 -39.50 -9.90
N GLY A 59 1.57 -39.15 -9.26
CA GLY A 59 0.90 -40.00 -8.28
C GLY A 59 1.61 -40.11 -6.92
N GLN A 60 2.64 -39.31 -6.68
CA GLN A 60 3.37 -39.26 -5.39
C GLN A 60 2.60 -38.48 -4.32
N MET A 61 1.65 -37.65 -4.74
CA MET A 61 0.73 -36.91 -3.87
C MET A 61 -0.69 -36.98 -4.47
N SER A 62 -1.70 -37.07 -3.61
CA SER A 62 -3.08 -37.00 -4.08
C SER A 62 -3.44 -35.58 -4.50
N TRP A 63 -4.27 -35.45 -5.54
CA TRP A 63 -4.81 -34.14 -5.98
C TRP A 63 -5.63 -33.42 -4.91
N GLU A 64 -6.22 -34.16 -3.98
CA GLU A 64 -6.94 -33.59 -2.84
C GLU A 64 -5.96 -32.85 -1.92
N ARG A 65 -4.83 -33.49 -1.57
CA ARG A 65 -3.78 -32.89 -0.78
C ARG A 65 -3.13 -31.67 -1.46
N PHE A 66 -2.90 -31.76 -2.76
CA PHE A 66 -2.39 -30.62 -3.54
C PHE A 66 -3.34 -29.41 -3.44
N ARG A 67 -4.67 -29.61 -3.61
CA ARG A 67 -5.66 -28.53 -3.49
C ARG A 67 -5.74 -27.92 -2.10
N GLU A 68 -5.59 -28.72 -1.05
CA GLU A 68 -5.52 -28.22 0.33
C GLU A 68 -4.35 -27.27 0.52
N ILE A 69 -3.16 -27.66 0.04
CA ILE A 69 -1.94 -26.83 0.12
C ILE A 69 -2.10 -25.54 -0.71
N ASP A 70 -2.60 -25.65 -1.93
CA ASP A 70 -2.85 -24.50 -2.81
C ASP A 70 -3.84 -23.52 -2.17
N TYR A 71 -4.94 -24.02 -1.59
CA TYR A 71 -5.91 -23.20 -0.89
C TYR A 71 -5.29 -22.49 0.31
N PHE A 72 -4.58 -23.21 1.17
CA PHE A 72 -3.91 -22.62 2.34
C PHE A 72 -2.93 -21.50 1.97
N ILE A 73 -2.14 -21.70 0.91
CA ILE A 73 -1.17 -20.69 0.47
C ILE A 73 -1.89 -19.46 -0.11
N ARG A 74 -2.87 -19.66 -0.99
CA ARG A 74 -3.53 -18.57 -1.73
C ARG A 74 -4.54 -17.82 -0.91
N PHE A 75 -5.27 -18.48 0.00
CA PHE A 75 -6.31 -17.84 0.78
C PHE A 75 -5.86 -17.47 2.18
N ASP A 76 -5.25 -18.38 2.93
CA ASP A 76 -4.92 -18.10 4.33
C ASP A 76 -3.64 -17.26 4.46
N LEU A 77 -2.52 -17.72 3.90
CA LEU A 77 -1.25 -17.01 4.02
C LEU A 77 -1.22 -15.69 3.24
N GLN A 78 -1.70 -15.68 2.00
CA GLN A 78 -1.70 -14.49 1.17
C GLN A 78 -2.64 -13.41 1.72
N SER A 79 -3.76 -13.80 2.38
CA SER A 79 -4.66 -12.84 3.04
C SER A 79 -3.96 -12.09 4.17
N ILE A 80 -3.06 -12.74 4.92
CA ILE A 80 -2.22 -12.07 5.93
C ILE A 80 -1.32 -11.04 5.26
N GLY A 81 -0.73 -11.40 4.12
CA GLY A 81 0.14 -10.51 3.34
C GLY A 81 -0.55 -9.24 2.86
N THR A 82 -1.82 -9.31 2.47
CA THR A 82 -2.58 -8.15 1.96
C THR A 82 -2.75 -7.02 2.99
N ILE A 83 -2.62 -7.32 4.29
CA ILE A 83 -2.67 -6.32 5.38
C ILE A 83 -1.47 -5.36 5.31
N ALA A 84 -0.35 -5.79 4.73
CA ALA A 84 0.88 -4.99 4.64
C ALA A 84 0.65 -3.64 3.96
N PHE A 85 -0.06 -3.63 2.83
CA PHE A 85 -0.22 -2.43 2.02
C PHE A 85 -1.00 -1.31 2.72
N PRO A 86 -2.19 -1.52 3.31
CA PRO A 86 -2.86 -0.49 4.11
C PRO A 86 -2.01 0.02 5.28
N LEU A 87 -1.23 -0.84 5.94
CA LEU A 87 -0.31 -0.42 6.98
C LEU A 87 0.79 0.51 6.46
N PHE A 88 1.37 0.22 5.29
CA PHE A 88 2.35 1.11 4.66
C PHE A 88 1.72 2.43 4.24
N CYS A 89 0.50 2.45 3.70
CA CYS A 89 -0.23 3.67 3.37
C CYS A 89 -0.46 4.54 4.61
N PHE A 90 -0.88 3.93 5.73
CA PHE A 90 -1.03 4.61 7.01
C PHE A 90 0.30 5.19 7.51
N LEU A 91 1.35 4.37 7.56
CA LEU A 91 2.68 4.78 8.00
C LEU A 91 3.28 5.88 7.11
N LEU A 92 2.99 5.85 5.81
CA LEU A 92 3.41 6.87 4.86
C LEU A 92 2.74 8.21 5.17
N ALA A 93 1.42 8.21 5.38
CA ALA A 93 0.65 9.42 5.72
C ALA A 93 1.10 10.00 7.07
N GLU A 94 1.33 9.18 8.09
CA GLU A 94 1.90 9.58 9.38
C GLU A 94 3.33 10.13 9.21
N GLY A 95 4.19 9.42 8.48
CA GLY A 95 5.56 9.84 8.21
C GLY A 95 5.63 11.18 7.48
N PHE A 96 4.72 11.44 6.55
CA PHE A 96 4.62 12.70 5.83
C PHE A 96 4.33 13.90 6.76
N GLN A 97 3.52 13.69 7.78
CA GLN A 97 3.19 14.74 8.76
C GLN A 97 4.35 15.07 9.69
N HIS A 98 5.12 14.05 10.08
CA HIS A 98 6.18 14.18 11.09
C HIS A 98 7.58 14.41 10.50
N THR A 99 7.73 14.33 9.16
CA THR A 99 9.04 14.52 8.53
C THR A 99 9.48 15.99 8.52
N ARG A 100 10.73 16.23 8.85
CA ARG A 100 11.34 17.57 8.79
C ARG A 100 11.59 18.04 7.34
N SER A 101 11.84 17.11 6.43
CA SER A 101 12.17 17.42 5.03
C SER A 101 11.36 16.54 4.08
N LYS A 102 10.23 17.06 3.59
CA LYS A 102 9.37 16.40 2.60
C LYS A 102 10.10 16.10 1.30
N LYS A 103 10.95 17.03 0.85
CA LYS A 103 11.78 16.86 -0.37
C LYS A 103 12.68 15.64 -0.26
N ARG A 104 13.38 15.47 0.88
CA ARG A 104 14.23 14.29 1.12
C ARG A 104 13.42 13.03 1.20
N TYR A 105 12.24 13.05 1.85
CA TYR A 105 11.35 11.89 1.98
C TYR A 105 10.86 11.41 0.61
N ILE A 106 10.39 12.33 -0.25
CA ILE A 106 9.97 12.06 -1.63
C ILE A 106 11.15 11.51 -2.46
N GLY A 107 12.32 12.15 -2.39
CA GLY A 107 13.50 11.71 -3.12
C GLY A 107 13.97 10.31 -2.71
N LEU A 108 13.95 9.98 -1.41
CA LEU A 108 14.25 8.64 -0.94
C LEU A 108 13.22 7.62 -1.42
N MET A 109 11.92 7.96 -1.42
CA MET A 109 10.89 7.07 -1.92
C MET A 109 11.07 6.75 -3.40
N LEU A 110 11.40 7.78 -4.22
CA LEU A 110 11.72 7.58 -5.63
C LEU A 110 12.96 6.71 -5.82
N ALA A 111 14.03 6.96 -5.04
CA ALA A 111 15.23 6.14 -5.09
C ALA A 111 14.94 4.66 -4.76
N PHE A 112 14.14 4.40 -3.72
CA PHE A 112 13.69 3.05 -3.40
C PHE A 112 12.82 2.44 -4.49
N ALA A 113 11.93 3.22 -5.13
CA ALA A 113 11.13 2.74 -6.26
C ALA A 113 12.03 2.23 -7.39
N LEU A 114 13.04 3.02 -7.78
CA LEU A 114 13.97 2.65 -8.85
C LEU A 114 14.87 1.46 -8.48
N ILE A 115 15.39 1.41 -7.25
CA ILE A 115 16.25 0.31 -6.80
C ILE A 115 15.46 -0.99 -6.68
N SER A 116 14.22 -0.92 -6.21
CA SER A 116 13.36 -2.09 -5.99
C SER A 116 12.78 -2.66 -7.27
N GLU A 117 12.84 -1.95 -8.41
CA GLU A 117 12.31 -2.41 -9.68
C GLU A 117 13.04 -3.69 -10.16
N VAL A 118 14.35 -3.70 -10.10
CA VAL A 118 15.15 -4.86 -10.53
C VAL A 118 14.79 -6.14 -9.75
N PRO A 119 14.88 -6.20 -8.41
CA PRO A 119 14.48 -7.40 -7.68
C PRO A 119 12.99 -7.73 -7.81
N PHE A 120 12.12 -6.74 -8.00
CA PHE A 120 10.71 -6.95 -8.24
C PHE A 120 10.48 -7.66 -9.58
N ASP A 121 11.06 -7.17 -10.67
CA ASP A 121 10.94 -7.77 -11.98
C ASP A 121 11.51 -9.20 -12.02
N ILE A 122 12.66 -9.41 -11.40
CA ILE A 122 13.25 -10.75 -11.29
C ILE A 122 12.32 -11.70 -10.51
N GLY A 123 11.77 -11.26 -9.38
CA GLY A 123 10.94 -12.09 -8.52
C GLY A 123 9.58 -12.43 -9.12
N PHE A 124 8.92 -11.46 -9.72
CA PHE A 124 7.53 -11.62 -10.17
C PHE A 124 7.40 -12.02 -11.64
N PHE A 125 8.29 -11.61 -12.51
CA PHE A 125 8.14 -11.79 -13.95
C PHE A 125 9.10 -12.80 -14.56
N SER A 126 10.31 -13.01 -14.03
CA SER A 126 11.26 -13.97 -14.59
C SER A 126 10.78 -15.43 -14.50
N ALA A 127 9.99 -15.76 -13.48
CA ALA A 127 9.47 -17.12 -13.28
C ALA A 127 8.22 -17.43 -14.12
N TYR A 128 7.47 -16.40 -14.53
CA TYR A 128 6.16 -16.53 -15.19
C TYR A 128 6.15 -16.13 -16.65
N SER A 129 7.06 -15.30 -17.09
CA SER A 129 7.15 -14.90 -18.47
C SER A 129 8.45 -15.40 -19.08
N ARG A 130 8.36 -15.99 -20.27
CA ARG A 130 9.50 -16.18 -21.16
C ARG A 130 9.95 -14.79 -21.62
N MET A 131 10.56 -14.03 -20.70
CA MET A 131 10.99 -12.66 -20.95
C MET A 131 12.35 -12.68 -21.65
N GLU A 132 12.39 -13.16 -22.87
CA GLU A 132 13.60 -13.15 -23.68
C GLU A 132 14.01 -11.73 -24.08
N ASP A 133 13.07 -10.75 -24.10
CA ASP A 133 13.32 -9.45 -24.73
C ASP A 133 13.43 -8.24 -23.78
N THR A 134 13.12 -8.36 -22.48
CA THR A 134 13.02 -7.17 -21.59
C THR A 134 13.74 -7.30 -20.25
N PHE A 135 14.46 -8.36 -20.01
CA PHE A 135 15.25 -8.52 -18.78
C PHE A 135 16.41 -7.49 -18.73
N PRO A 136 16.67 -6.79 -17.60
CA PRO A 136 16.06 -6.96 -16.28
C PRO A 136 14.89 -6.00 -15.95
N PHE A 137 14.37 -5.24 -16.91
CA PHE A 137 13.38 -4.20 -16.69
C PHE A 137 12.07 -4.50 -17.43
N TYR A 138 11.01 -4.80 -16.66
CA TYR A 138 9.68 -4.98 -17.19
C TYR A 138 8.85 -3.71 -17.05
N LEU A 139 9.01 -2.79 -17.99
CA LEU A 139 8.39 -1.45 -17.95
C LEU A 139 6.85 -1.42 -17.99
N LYS A 140 6.19 -2.58 -18.18
CA LYS A 140 4.72 -2.63 -18.24
C LYS A 140 4.04 -2.72 -16.89
N TYR A 141 4.77 -2.96 -15.81
CA TYR A 141 4.23 -3.04 -14.46
C TYR A 141 5.26 -2.54 -13.46
N GLN A 142 4.88 -1.64 -12.57
CA GLN A 142 5.79 -0.99 -11.64
C GLN A 142 5.56 -1.46 -10.21
N ASN A 143 6.62 -1.56 -9.42
CA ASN A 143 6.52 -1.99 -8.02
C ASN A 143 5.75 -0.98 -7.13
N VAL A 144 5.35 -1.44 -5.94
CA VAL A 144 4.53 -0.69 -4.97
C VAL A 144 5.14 0.64 -4.53
N PHE A 145 6.47 0.80 -4.56
CA PHE A 145 7.11 2.06 -4.17
C PHE A 145 6.80 3.21 -5.12
N PHE A 146 6.49 2.95 -6.39
CA PHE A 146 5.98 3.98 -7.30
C PHE A 146 4.60 4.48 -6.86
N THR A 147 3.72 3.59 -6.42
CA THR A 147 2.43 3.99 -5.83
C THR A 147 2.61 4.83 -4.58
N LEU A 148 3.52 4.44 -3.68
CA LEU A 148 3.84 5.20 -2.47
C LEU A 148 4.47 6.56 -2.80
N PHE A 149 5.34 6.64 -3.81
CA PHE A 149 5.93 7.89 -4.31
C PHE A 149 4.86 8.83 -4.86
N LEU A 150 3.98 8.35 -5.75
CA LEU A 150 2.87 9.15 -6.29
C LEU A 150 1.89 9.57 -5.18
N GLY A 151 1.67 8.69 -4.20
CA GLY A 151 0.92 9.02 -3.00
C GLY A 151 1.52 10.19 -2.23
N LEU A 152 2.85 10.21 -2.02
CA LEU A 152 3.52 11.35 -1.38
C LEU A 152 3.36 12.65 -2.17
N LEU A 153 3.44 12.61 -3.50
CA LEU A 153 3.18 13.78 -4.35
C LEU A 153 1.73 14.26 -4.20
N THR A 154 0.77 13.33 -4.14
CA THR A 154 -0.63 13.64 -3.86
C THR A 154 -0.77 14.36 -2.52
N LEU A 155 -0.12 13.86 -1.45
CA LEU A 155 -0.15 14.51 -0.12
C LEU A 155 0.42 15.92 -0.14
N VAL A 156 1.49 16.18 -0.91
CA VAL A 156 2.02 17.54 -1.09
C VAL A 156 0.99 18.46 -1.71
N CYS A 157 0.28 18.00 -2.74
CA CYS A 157 -0.79 18.77 -3.37
C CYS A 157 -1.97 19.01 -2.41
N LEU A 158 -2.41 17.98 -1.69
CA LEU A 158 -3.48 18.11 -0.69
C LEU A 158 -3.13 19.14 0.39
N GLU A 159 -1.89 19.15 0.86
CA GLU A 159 -1.42 20.13 1.82
C GLU A 159 -1.32 21.54 1.21
N ARG A 160 -0.76 21.64 0.00
CA ARG A 160 -0.58 22.93 -0.71
C ARG A 160 -1.91 23.62 -1.02
N PHE A 161 -2.92 22.84 -1.40
CA PHE A 161 -4.25 23.34 -1.73
C PHE A 161 -5.19 23.40 -0.54
N SER A 162 -4.73 23.09 0.68
CA SER A 162 -5.55 23.22 1.89
C SER A 162 -5.90 24.68 2.15
N CYS A 163 -7.20 24.95 2.26
CA CYS A 163 -7.73 26.31 2.48
C CYS A 163 -7.65 26.68 3.96
N LYS A 164 -7.18 27.90 4.23
CA LYS A 164 -7.21 28.52 5.56
C LYS A 164 -8.25 29.66 5.66
N SER A 165 -8.93 29.96 4.54
CA SER A 165 -9.93 31.03 4.46
C SER A 165 -11.30 30.54 4.93
N ASP A 166 -12.08 31.41 5.53
CA ASP A 166 -13.47 31.14 5.91
C ASP A 166 -14.47 31.39 4.78
N LEU A 167 -14.02 31.96 3.64
CA LEU A 167 -14.87 32.25 2.51
C LEU A 167 -15.31 30.95 1.81
N PRO A 168 -16.64 30.77 1.55
CA PRO A 168 -17.15 29.56 0.91
C PRO A 168 -16.53 29.27 -0.45
N VAL A 169 -16.26 30.32 -1.24
CA VAL A 169 -15.65 30.22 -2.59
C VAL A 169 -14.24 29.64 -2.52
N ASP A 170 -13.43 30.06 -1.54
CA ASP A 170 -12.07 29.56 -1.38
C ASP A 170 -12.05 28.10 -0.91
N ARG A 171 -13.00 27.73 -0.06
CA ARG A 171 -13.20 26.33 0.38
C ARG A 171 -13.58 25.43 -0.80
N ILE A 172 -14.48 25.88 -1.67
CA ILE A 172 -14.87 25.11 -2.87
C ILE A 172 -13.67 24.97 -3.82
N LYS A 173 -12.95 26.07 -4.11
CA LYS A 173 -11.73 26.01 -4.95
C LYS A 173 -10.71 25.04 -4.38
N SER A 174 -10.46 25.09 -3.07
CA SER A 174 -9.54 24.18 -2.38
C SER A 174 -9.98 22.72 -2.56
N ALA A 175 -11.24 22.41 -2.27
CA ALA A 175 -11.78 21.05 -2.41
C ALA A 175 -11.65 20.53 -3.85
N VAL A 176 -11.97 21.37 -4.85
CA VAL A 176 -11.84 21.00 -6.27
C VAL A 176 -10.38 20.70 -6.62
N LEU A 177 -9.42 21.54 -6.21
CA LEU A 177 -8.01 21.32 -6.49
C LEU A 177 -7.45 20.06 -5.80
N GLN A 178 -7.92 19.77 -4.58
CA GLN A 178 -7.56 18.55 -3.87
C GLN A 178 -8.10 17.30 -4.59
N VAL A 179 -9.39 17.32 -5.00
CA VAL A 179 -9.99 16.21 -5.76
C VAL A 179 -9.28 16.02 -7.09
N LEU A 180 -9.02 17.09 -7.83
CA LEU A 180 -8.27 17.03 -9.10
C LEU A 180 -6.88 16.45 -8.91
N SER A 181 -6.19 16.76 -7.81
CA SER A 181 -4.88 16.19 -7.51
C SER A 181 -4.97 14.67 -7.28
N VAL A 182 -5.96 14.20 -6.52
CA VAL A 182 -6.16 12.77 -6.29
C VAL A 182 -6.49 12.06 -7.60
N VAL A 183 -7.37 12.62 -8.42
CA VAL A 183 -7.75 12.04 -9.74
C VAL A 183 -6.53 11.99 -10.67
N LEU A 184 -5.75 13.07 -10.74
CA LEU A 184 -4.55 13.14 -11.58
C LEU A 184 -3.54 12.04 -11.22
N PHE A 185 -3.14 11.95 -9.94
CA PHE A 185 -2.14 10.95 -9.53
C PHE A 185 -2.68 9.52 -9.56
N SER A 186 -4.00 9.33 -9.34
CA SER A 186 -4.65 8.04 -9.58
C SER A 186 -4.58 7.63 -11.05
N GLY A 187 -4.86 8.56 -11.96
CA GLY A 187 -4.75 8.32 -13.41
C GLY A 187 -3.31 8.02 -13.85
N ILE A 188 -2.32 8.70 -13.28
CA ILE A 188 -0.89 8.42 -13.54
C ILE A 188 -0.53 7.01 -13.04
N ALA A 189 -0.92 6.65 -11.80
CA ALA A 189 -0.63 5.35 -11.21
C ALA A 189 -1.22 4.19 -12.02
N GLU A 190 -2.45 4.34 -12.53
CA GLU A 190 -3.07 3.37 -13.44
C GLU A 190 -2.37 3.34 -14.81
N GLY A 191 -2.05 4.52 -15.35
CA GLY A 191 -1.44 4.65 -16.69
C GLY A 191 -0.06 4.01 -16.79
N ILE A 192 0.74 4.02 -15.73
CA ILE A 192 2.04 3.34 -15.65
C ILE A 192 1.96 1.95 -14.99
N HIS A 193 0.74 1.47 -14.70
CA HIS A 193 0.47 0.15 -14.13
C HIS A 193 1.23 -0.10 -12.81
N CYS A 194 1.16 0.87 -11.88
CA CYS A 194 1.71 0.69 -10.54
C CYS A 194 0.97 -0.41 -9.77
N ASP A 195 1.70 -1.18 -8.98
CA ASP A 195 1.10 -2.09 -8.01
C ASP A 195 0.17 -1.31 -7.07
N TYR A 196 -1.06 -1.80 -6.86
CA TYR A 196 -2.18 -1.10 -6.19
C TYR A 196 -2.69 0.19 -6.87
N GLY A 197 -2.07 0.73 -7.91
CA GLY A 197 -2.55 1.81 -8.76
C GLY A 197 -3.39 2.90 -8.08
N MET A 198 -4.58 3.16 -8.61
CA MET A 198 -5.54 4.14 -8.06
C MET A 198 -5.93 3.81 -6.60
N GLN A 199 -6.12 2.55 -6.26
CA GLN A 199 -6.52 2.15 -4.90
C GLN A 199 -5.49 2.62 -3.86
N GLY A 200 -4.20 2.53 -4.17
CA GLY A 200 -3.13 2.99 -3.30
C GLY A 200 -3.19 4.49 -3.04
N ILE A 201 -3.39 5.29 -4.09
CA ILE A 201 -3.53 6.76 -3.96
C ILE A 201 -4.75 7.12 -3.11
N LEU A 202 -5.87 6.41 -3.29
CA LEU A 202 -7.08 6.62 -2.49
C LEU A 202 -6.86 6.27 -1.02
N PHE A 203 -6.23 5.14 -0.68
CA PHE A 203 -5.92 4.77 0.70
C PHE A 203 -5.01 5.80 1.38
N ILE A 204 -3.91 6.20 0.72
CA ILE A 204 -2.98 7.21 1.25
C ILE A 204 -3.71 8.54 1.50
N SER A 205 -4.53 8.98 0.54
CA SER A 205 -5.31 10.21 0.65
C SER A 205 -6.33 10.14 1.78
N ALA A 206 -7.04 9.01 1.92
CA ALA A 206 -8.01 8.78 2.98
C ALA A 206 -7.37 8.84 4.37
N PHE A 207 -6.25 8.14 4.60
CA PHE A 207 -5.52 8.19 5.86
C PHE A 207 -5.04 9.61 6.19
N TYR A 208 -4.59 10.37 5.19
CA TYR A 208 -4.17 11.75 5.39
C TYR A 208 -5.35 12.68 5.73
N ILE A 209 -6.49 12.55 5.07
CA ILE A 209 -7.69 13.36 5.33
C ILE A 209 -8.26 13.04 6.72
N CYS A 210 -8.32 11.76 7.08
CA CYS A 210 -8.83 11.29 8.37
C CYS A 210 -7.86 11.46 9.54
N ARG A 211 -6.66 12.02 9.33
CA ARG A 211 -5.59 12.13 10.34
C ARG A 211 -5.98 12.81 11.66
N ASN A 212 -6.92 13.73 11.61
CA ASN A 212 -7.41 14.46 12.79
C ASN A 212 -8.50 13.69 13.57
N HIS A 213 -9.00 12.60 13.02
CA HIS A 213 -10.05 11.76 13.59
C HIS A 213 -9.58 10.31 13.58
N ARG A 214 -8.79 9.93 14.60
CA ARG A 214 -8.20 8.58 14.71
C ARG A 214 -9.23 7.45 14.69
N ILE A 215 -10.49 7.74 15.03
CA ILE A 215 -11.62 6.79 14.98
C ILE A 215 -11.87 6.27 13.56
N TYR A 216 -11.58 7.07 12.52
CA TYR A 216 -11.79 6.67 11.12
C TYR A 216 -10.55 6.00 10.49
N GLN A 217 -9.47 5.81 11.24
CA GLN A 217 -8.23 5.18 10.78
C GLN A 217 -8.11 3.71 11.25
N VAL A 218 -9.00 3.28 12.12
CA VAL A 218 -9.14 1.92 12.65
C VAL A 218 -10.28 1.21 11.96
#